data_3868f5ad1312133bbce3b7dbf8f474ae
#
_entry.id   3868f5ad1312133bbce3b7dbf8f474ae
#
_cell.length_a   1.000
_cell.length_b   1.000
_cell.length_c   1.000
_cell.angle_alpha   90.00
_cell.angle_beta   90.00
_cell.angle_gamma   90.00
#
_symmetry.space_group_name_H-M   'P 1'
#
loop_
_entity.id
_entity.type
_entity.pdbx_description
1 polymer ?
#
loop_
_entity_poly.entity_id
_entity_poly.type
_entity_poly.pdbx_seq_one_letter_code
_entity_poly.pdbx_strand_id
1 'polypeptide(L)'
;AAVTLCHEYAHGLLHRTSTQSEAICEFEAQSLALMLMARYGLPQDDSEIGYMKTYLERANNDKNFSLDTSLERLQKQLKFVDERISLIAEHRQTEFAQTRAQAREPGKGKQVSENFRVGL
;
A
#
# COMPACT_ATOMS: atom_id res chain seq x y z
N ALA A 1 12.19 -8.77 -0.67
CA ALA A 1 12.28 -7.38 -1.10
C ALA A 1 10.91 -6.71 -1.13
N ALA A 2 10.90 -5.38 -1.10
CA ALA A 2 9.67 -4.61 -1.07
C ALA A 2 8.77 -4.89 -2.27
N VAL A 3 9.36 -5.05 -3.46
CA VAL A 3 8.58 -5.31 -4.68
C VAL A 3 7.85 -6.64 -4.60
N THR A 4 8.50 -7.69 -4.08
CA THR A 4 7.87 -9.00 -3.93
C THR A 4 6.67 -8.91 -3.00
N LEU A 5 6.82 -8.21 -1.87
CA LEU A 5 5.74 -8.03 -0.92
C LEU A 5 4.58 -7.24 -1.55
N CYS A 6 4.89 -6.15 -2.26
CA CYS A 6 3.87 -5.37 -2.94
C CYS A 6 3.17 -6.15 -4.04
N HIS A 7 3.92 -7.00 -4.77
CA HIS A 7 3.36 -7.86 -5.82
C HIS A 7 2.35 -8.85 -5.23
N GLU A 8 2.71 -9.50 -4.13
CA GLU A 8 1.81 -10.45 -3.45
C GLU A 8 0.59 -9.75 -2.88
N TYR A 9 0.78 -8.57 -2.30
CA TYR A 9 -0.33 -7.77 -1.80
C TYR A 9 -1.28 -7.38 -2.92
N ALA A 10 -0.72 -7.00 -4.09
CA ALA A 10 -1.50 -6.62 -5.25
C ALA A 10 -2.35 -7.78 -5.76
N HIS A 11 -1.81 -9.02 -5.78
CA HIS A 11 -2.59 -10.20 -6.11
C HIS A 11 -3.78 -10.35 -5.15
N GLY A 12 -3.56 -10.14 -3.86
CA GLY A 12 -4.62 -10.22 -2.87
C GLY A 12 -5.72 -9.20 -3.10
N LEU A 13 -5.36 -7.98 -3.53
CA LEU A 13 -6.34 -6.93 -3.81
C LEU A 13 -7.11 -7.17 -5.10
N LEU A 14 -6.43 -7.64 -6.14
CA LEU A 14 -6.98 -7.68 -7.50
C LEU A 14 -7.59 -9.02 -7.87
N HIS A 15 -7.00 -10.13 -7.40
CA HIS A 15 -7.21 -11.42 -8.01
C HIS A 15 -7.71 -12.52 -7.07
N ARG A 16 -8.17 -12.18 -5.88
CA ARG A 16 -8.64 -13.19 -4.91
C ARG A 16 -9.69 -14.14 -5.50
N THR A 17 -10.56 -13.60 -6.32
CA THR A 17 -11.66 -14.37 -6.93
C THR A 17 -11.65 -14.25 -8.45
N SER A 18 -10.51 -13.86 -9.02
CA SER A 18 -10.41 -13.58 -10.44
C SER A 18 -10.44 -14.87 -11.26
N THR A 19 -11.14 -14.81 -12.40
CA THR A 19 -11.13 -15.88 -13.40
C THR A 19 -10.24 -15.55 -14.58
N GLN A 20 -9.45 -14.47 -14.48
CA GLN A 20 -8.57 -14.05 -15.55
C GLN A 20 -7.35 -14.96 -15.67
N SER A 21 -6.72 -14.95 -16.85
CA SER A 21 -5.53 -15.74 -17.09
C SER A 21 -4.38 -15.29 -16.18
N GLU A 22 -3.44 -16.21 -15.97
CA GLU A 22 -2.24 -15.90 -15.18
C GLU A 22 -1.47 -14.74 -15.77
N ALA A 23 -1.36 -14.67 -17.11
CA ALA A 23 -0.63 -13.60 -17.76
C ALA A 23 -1.20 -12.21 -17.43
N ILE A 24 -2.53 -12.08 -17.45
CA ILE A 24 -3.19 -10.82 -17.10
C ILE A 24 -3.02 -10.52 -15.62
N CYS A 25 -3.19 -11.52 -14.77
CA CYS A 25 -3.04 -11.35 -13.32
C CYS A 25 -1.63 -10.89 -12.95
N GLU A 26 -0.60 -11.49 -13.56
CA GLU A 26 0.78 -11.10 -13.28
C GLU A 26 1.08 -9.68 -13.75
N PHE A 27 0.57 -9.32 -14.92
CA PHE A 27 0.73 -7.94 -15.43
C PHE A 27 0.09 -6.94 -14.47
N GLU A 28 -1.13 -7.19 -14.05
CA GLU A 28 -1.86 -6.28 -13.16
C GLU A 28 -1.19 -6.19 -11.79
N ALA A 29 -0.76 -7.33 -11.23
CA ALA A 29 -0.12 -7.34 -9.92
C ALA A 29 1.21 -6.59 -9.95
N GLN A 30 2.03 -6.80 -10.98
CA GLN A 30 3.30 -6.09 -11.11
C GLN A 30 3.07 -4.60 -11.32
N SER A 31 2.09 -4.24 -12.15
CA SER A 31 1.76 -2.83 -12.40
C SER A 31 1.34 -2.12 -11.11
N LEU A 32 0.44 -2.74 -10.35
CA LEU A 32 -0.01 -2.13 -9.10
C LEU A 32 1.12 -2.05 -8.09
N ALA A 33 1.96 -3.09 -8.00
CA ALA A 33 3.10 -3.07 -7.08
C ALA A 33 4.05 -1.91 -7.39
N LEU A 34 4.38 -1.70 -8.66
CA LEU A 34 5.26 -0.61 -9.06
C LEU A 34 4.62 0.76 -8.83
N MET A 35 3.32 0.87 -9.08
CA MET A 35 2.59 2.11 -8.81
C MET A 35 2.60 2.45 -7.32
N LEU A 36 2.39 1.46 -6.46
CA LEU A 36 2.41 1.65 -5.02
C LEU A 36 3.81 2.04 -4.54
N MET A 37 4.85 1.37 -5.06
CA MET A 37 6.22 1.69 -4.71
C MET A 37 6.58 3.12 -5.09
N ALA A 38 6.21 3.54 -6.31
CA ALA A 38 6.46 4.90 -6.76
C ALA A 38 5.71 5.91 -5.91
N ARG A 39 4.46 5.62 -5.59
CA ARG A 39 3.60 6.52 -4.83
C ARG A 39 4.12 6.77 -3.42
N TYR A 40 4.66 5.74 -2.78
CA TYR A 40 5.11 5.83 -1.40
C TYR A 40 6.64 5.95 -1.27
N GLY A 41 7.30 6.28 -2.37
CA GLY A 41 8.72 6.59 -2.35
C GLY A 41 9.64 5.39 -2.11
N LEU A 42 9.16 4.18 -2.41
CA LEU A 42 9.99 2.99 -2.28
C LEU A 42 10.88 2.84 -3.51
N PRO A 43 12.14 2.43 -3.33
CA PRO A 43 13.06 2.32 -4.46
C PRO A 43 12.68 1.19 -5.41
N GLN A 44 12.88 1.45 -6.70
CA GLN A 44 12.68 0.46 -7.77
C GLN A 44 13.99 0.33 -8.51
N ASP A 45 14.28 -0.86 -9.04
CA ASP A 45 15.47 -1.05 -9.85
C ASP A 45 15.09 -1.39 -11.30
N ASP A 46 16.10 -1.39 -12.18
CA ASP A 46 15.87 -1.58 -13.61
C ASP A 46 15.33 -2.98 -13.94
N SER A 47 15.63 -3.98 -13.11
CA SER A 47 15.13 -5.33 -13.34
C SER A 47 13.62 -5.41 -13.21
N GLU A 48 13.04 -4.61 -12.32
CA GLU A 48 11.58 -4.56 -12.14
C GLU A 48 10.88 -4.02 -13.39
N ILE A 49 11.50 -3.01 -14.02
CA ILE A 49 10.99 -2.44 -15.27
C ILE A 49 11.07 -3.48 -16.39
N GLY A 50 12.16 -4.24 -16.42
CA GLY A 50 12.32 -5.33 -17.40
C GLY A 50 11.26 -6.41 -17.25
N TYR A 51 10.95 -6.80 -16.02
CA TYR A 51 9.88 -7.77 -15.76
C TYR A 51 8.54 -7.22 -16.20
N MET A 52 8.29 -5.93 -15.99
CA MET A 52 7.05 -5.29 -16.39
C MET A 52 6.82 -5.45 -17.88
N LYS A 53 7.86 -5.22 -18.68
CA LYS A 53 7.78 -5.36 -20.13
C LYS A 53 7.42 -6.80 -20.53
N THR A 54 8.05 -7.79 -19.88
CA THR A 54 7.76 -9.20 -20.13
C THR A 54 6.31 -9.53 -19.80
N TYR A 55 5.81 -9.06 -18.67
CA TYR A 55 4.43 -9.32 -18.26
C TYR A 55 3.45 -8.67 -19.23
N LEU A 56 3.74 -7.46 -19.70
CA LEU A 56 2.88 -6.80 -20.67
C LEU A 56 2.83 -7.59 -21.99
N GLU A 57 3.96 -8.08 -22.47
CA GLU A 57 4.01 -8.87 -23.68
C GLU A 57 3.19 -10.14 -23.56
N ARG A 58 3.29 -10.83 -22.42
CA ARG A 58 2.49 -12.03 -22.18
C ARG A 58 1.00 -11.71 -22.12
N ALA A 59 0.64 -10.63 -21.45
CA ALA A 59 -0.76 -10.21 -21.35
C ALA A 59 -1.32 -9.87 -22.74
N ASN A 60 -0.54 -9.19 -23.57
CA ASN A 60 -0.96 -8.82 -24.93
C ASN A 60 -1.23 -10.04 -25.80
N ASN A 61 -0.64 -11.19 -25.50
CA ASN A 61 -0.89 -12.42 -26.24
C ASN A 61 -2.19 -13.08 -25.85
N ASP A 62 -2.83 -12.64 -24.79
CA ASP A 62 -4.14 -13.14 -24.36
C ASP A 62 -5.23 -12.33 -25.04
N LYS A 63 -6.09 -13.01 -25.79
CA LYS A 63 -7.15 -12.34 -26.55
C LYS A 63 -8.18 -11.65 -25.69
N ASN A 64 -8.25 -12.02 -24.41
CA ASN A 64 -9.19 -11.41 -23.46
C ASN A 64 -8.59 -10.21 -22.75
N PHE A 65 -7.34 -9.87 -23.02
CA PHE A 65 -6.68 -8.75 -22.37
C PHE A 65 -7.18 -7.42 -22.93
N SER A 66 -7.54 -6.52 -22.03
CA SER A 66 -7.87 -5.13 -22.35
C SER A 66 -7.07 -4.25 -21.41
N LEU A 67 -6.18 -3.46 -21.97
CA LEU A 67 -5.35 -2.55 -21.16
C LEU A 67 -6.23 -1.54 -20.42
N ASP A 68 -7.27 -1.02 -21.07
CA ASP A 68 -8.18 -0.06 -20.44
C ASP A 68 -8.87 -0.65 -19.23
N THR A 69 -9.35 -1.89 -19.35
CA THR A 69 -10.01 -2.58 -18.24
C THR A 69 -9.04 -2.85 -17.10
N SER A 70 -7.81 -3.27 -17.42
CA SER A 70 -6.77 -3.47 -16.40
C SER A 70 -6.44 -2.17 -15.69
N LEU A 71 -6.28 -1.08 -16.43
CA LEU A 71 -5.98 0.22 -15.84
C LEU A 71 -7.10 0.71 -14.92
N GLU A 72 -8.35 0.48 -15.28
CA GLU A 72 -9.48 0.82 -14.41
C GLU A 72 -9.40 0.08 -13.08
N ARG A 73 -9.09 -1.22 -13.14
CA ARG A 73 -8.93 -2.01 -11.90
C ARG A 73 -7.78 -1.49 -11.05
N LEU A 74 -6.66 -1.15 -11.70
CA LEU A 74 -5.49 -0.63 -10.98
C LEU A 74 -5.80 0.69 -10.29
N GLN A 75 -6.45 1.62 -11.00
CA GLN A 75 -6.81 2.91 -10.45
C GLN A 75 -7.74 2.79 -9.25
N LYS A 76 -8.70 1.88 -9.35
CA LYS A 76 -9.65 1.64 -8.26
C LYS A 76 -8.94 1.13 -7.01
N GLN A 77 -8.02 0.19 -7.17
CA GLN A 77 -7.28 -0.35 -6.05
C GLN A 77 -6.28 0.65 -5.48
N LEU A 78 -5.65 1.44 -6.33
CA LEU A 78 -4.73 2.48 -5.88
C LEU A 78 -5.46 3.49 -5.00
N LYS A 79 -6.64 3.92 -5.43
CA LYS A 79 -7.49 4.82 -4.65
C LYS A 79 -7.87 4.20 -3.30
N PHE A 80 -8.24 2.93 -3.31
CA PHE A 80 -8.59 2.21 -2.09
C PHE A 80 -7.42 2.18 -1.10
N VAL A 81 -6.21 1.88 -1.58
CA VAL A 81 -5.01 1.84 -0.73
C VAL A 81 -4.71 3.23 -0.18
N ASP A 82 -4.79 4.26 -1.03
CA ASP A 82 -4.56 5.64 -0.59
C ASP A 82 -5.51 6.04 0.54
N GLU A 83 -6.77 5.71 0.41
CA GLU A 83 -7.77 6.03 1.43
C GLU A 83 -7.49 5.31 2.74
N ARG A 84 -7.09 4.02 2.65
CA ARG A 84 -6.77 3.25 3.84
C ARG A 84 -5.54 3.80 4.55
N ILE A 85 -4.51 4.14 3.80
CA ILE A 85 -3.28 4.68 4.40
C ILE A 85 -3.55 6.05 5.01
N SER A 86 -4.35 6.90 4.38
CA SER A 86 -4.72 8.20 4.92
C SER A 86 -5.45 8.06 6.26
N LEU A 87 -6.39 7.11 6.36
CA LEU A 87 -7.10 6.86 7.60
C LEU A 87 -6.18 6.41 8.72
N ILE A 88 -5.23 5.53 8.40
CA ILE A 88 -4.25 5.06 9.38
C ILE A 88 -3.36 6.21 9.85
N ALA A 89 -2.92 7.06 8.93
CA ALA A 89 -2.08 8.22 9.25
C ALA A 89 -2.82 9.19 10.15
N GLU A 90 -4.08 9.49 9.86
CA GLU A 90 -4.90 10.37 10.69
C GLU A 90 -5.08 9.81 12.09
N HIS A 91 -5.36 8.53 12.20
CA HIS A 91 -5.53 7.88 13.49
C HIS A 91 -4.25 7.96 14.32
N ARG A 92 -3.10 7.72 13.70
CA ARG A 92 -1.81 7.81 14.39
C ARG A 92 -1.50 9.22 14.84
N GLN A 93 -1.80 10.22 14.02
CA GLN A 93 -1.60 11.61 14.39
C GLN A 93 -2.47 11.98 15.59
N THR A 94 -3.70 11.54 15.61
CA THR A 94 -4.62 11.81 16.73
C THR A 94 -4.12 11.17 18.01
N GLU A 95 -3.69 9.90 17.95
CA GLU A 95 -3.12 9.22 19.11
C GLU A 95 -1.88 9.92 19.63
N PHE A 96 -1.00 10.35 18.74
CA PHE A 96 0.23 11.04 19.12
C PHE A 96 -0.07 12.38 19.79
N ALA A 97 -1.03 13.13 19.26
CA ALA A 97 -1.44 14.41 19.83
C ALA A 97 -2.04 14.22 21.23
N GLN A 98 -2.87 13.20 21.41
CA GLN A 98 -3.46 12.87 22.72
C GLN A 98 -2.39 12.50 23.73
N THR A 99 -1.43 11.69 23.32
CA THR A 99 -0.33 11.28 24.20
C THR A 99 0.50 12.48 24.62
N ARG A 100 0.79 13.41 23.72
CA ARG A 100 1.53 14.62 24.06
C ARG A 100 0.76 15.53 25.01
N ALA A 101 -0.55 15.66 24.82
CA ALA A 101 -1.40 16.45 25.69
C ALA A 101 -1.39 15.88 27.09
N GLN A 102 -1.48 14.56 27.24
CA GLN A 102 -1.44 13.90 28.53
C GLN A 102 -0.08 14.08 29.22
N ALA A 103 1.00 14.01 28.45
CA ALA A 103 2.34 14.19 29.00
C ALA A 103 2.57 15.61 29.50
N ARG A 104 1.86 16.60 28.98
CA ARG A 104 1.98 18.01 29.38
C ARG A 104 1.15 18.38 30.58
N GLU A 105 0.19 17.56 30.96
CA GLU A 105 -0.64 17.85 32.12
C GLU A 105 0.15 17.63 33.41
N PRO A 106 0.33 18.66 34.23
CA PRO A 106 1.10 18.50 35.45
C PRO A 106 0.36 17.75 36.51
N GLY A 107 1.06 16.93 37.23
CA GLY A 107 0.66 16.37 38.49
C GLY A 107 -0.58 15.52 38.57
N LYS A 108 -1.13 15.30 37.54
CA LYS A 108 -2.22 14.34 37.58
C LYS A 108 -1.63 12.93 37.70
N GLY A 109 -0.98 13.98 38.22
CA GLY A 109 -0.14 13.43 38.17
C GLY A 109 0.32 12.92 38.32
N LYS A 110 0.71 13.01 38.73
CA LYS A 110 1.52 13.03 38.71
C LYS A 110 1.68 12.71 38.89
N GLN A 111 1.46 12.43 39.20
CA GLN A 111 1.87 12.56 39.16
C GLN A 111 2.20 12.20 38.85
N VAL A 112 1.98 11.79 39.42
CA VAL A 112 2.65 11.87 39.13
C VAL A 112 2.98 11.71 38.91
N SER A 113 2.68 11.29 39.24
CA SER A 113 3.37 11.54 39.04
C SER A 113 3.69 11.32 38.92
N GLU A 114 3.58 11.14 39.14
CA GLU A 114 4.13 11.30 38.89
C GLU A 114 4.25 10.71 38.52
N ASN A 115 3.94 10.37 38.90
CA ASN A 115 4.27 10.17 38.43
C ASN A 115 4.25 9.65 37.90
N PHE A 116 4.08 9.42 37.46
CA PHE A 116 4.42 9.46 36.75
C PHE A 116 4.36 9.32 36.24
N ARG A 117 4.05 9.18 36.43
CA ARG A 117 4.12 9.50 35.71
C ARG A 117 4.46 9.35 34.96
N VAL A 118 4.44 9.13 34.90
CA VAL A 118 5.03 9.31 34.14
C VAL A 118 5.27 9.41 33.43
N GLY A 119 5.12 9.15 33.32
CA GLY A 119 5.61 9.40 32.54
C GLY A 119 5.58 9.54 32.20
N LEU A 120 5.55 9.20 32.11
CA LEU A 120 5.71 9.51 31.87
C LEU A 120 5.87 9.67 31.62
#